data_cb5d0f24c98857a66cea412eb4647ee2
#
_entry.id   cb5d0f24c98857a66cea412eb4647ee2
#
_cell.length_a   1.000
_cell.length_b   1.000
_cell.length_c   1.000
_cell.angle_alpha   90.00
_cell.angle_beta   90.00
_cell.angle_gamma   90.00
#
_symmetry.space_group_name_H-M   'P 1'
#
loop_
_entity.id
_entity.type
_entity.pdbx_description
1 polymer ?
#
loop_
_entity_poly.entity_id
_entity_poly.type
_entity_poly.pdbx_seq_one_letter_code
_entity_poly.pdbx_strand_id
1 'polypeptide(L)'
;MGGVLTETQQAKGAVGATAPGGVPSGSGSRGDTPAPGRWPGRPGRSGRGMSRMRRNDLFWAAVFILPTLLGLVVFYLWPVVRTLLISFTETGPFGGSEFVGLANYRELFGDARLWETMLNTLKFTVVALLGIPVALVIAALLSTEGLRGVRIYRVLYFLPVVTMPAAVGLIWRTLYNGDVGVINALLGLVGIEGTNWLSNPATALYAIAGVGIWLGLGTQIVIFLAAIQGVPKDLYEAAALDGAGRTRQFWSITLPQISPSVFFISVLAVIGALQTFDLIFVMTGPTNPAYPQTETIVAQFYQRGFVENQQGYAAAIALVILVVIVAVTALQFRLQKKWVHYV
;
A
#
# COMPACT_ATOMS: atom_id res chain seq x y z
N MET A 1 -58.39 -16.66 -10.54
CA MET A 1 -58.73 -16.92 -9.14
C MET A 1 -57.76 -16.08 -8.33
N GLY A 2 -58.11 -15.04 -7.89
CA GLY A 2 -58.94 -14.52 -6.81
C GLY A 2 -58.01 -13.88 -5.85
N GLY A 3 -57.99 -12.72 -5.47
CA GLY A 3 -58.96 -11.70 -5.09
C GLY A 3 -58.31 -10.95 -3.97
N VAL A 4 -58.30 -9.69 -4.05
CA VAL A 4 -59.22 -8.70 -3.46
C VAL A 4 -58.71 -8.01 -2.18
N LEU A 5 -58.52 -6.71 -2.33
CA LEU A 5 -59.09 -5.53 -1.63
C LEU A 5 -58.35 -5.06 -0.35
N THR A 6 -57.93 -3.82 -0.38
CA THR A 6 -58.51 -2.52 0.09
C THR A 6 -58.54 -2.32 1.60
N GLU A 7 -58.01 -1.19 2.10
CA GLU A 7 -58.73 0.00 2.61
C GLU A 7 -57.71 0.97 3.22
N THR A 8 -57.54 2.09 2.67
CA THR A 8 -58.09 3.44 2.90
C THR A 8 -58.65 3.71 4.31
N GLN A 9 -58.04 4.61 5.03
CA GLN A 9 -58.85 5.66 5.74
C GLN A 9 -58.03 6.93 6.01
N GLN A 10 -58.58 7.98 5.46
CA GLN A 10 -58.38 9.39 5.77
C GLN A 10 -58.95 9.73 7.14
N ALA A 11 -58.34 10.68 7.82
CA ALA A 11 -59.08 11.60 8.72
C ALA A 11 -58.44 12.99 8.68
N LYS A 12 -59.22 13.87 8.14
CA LYS A 12 -59.18 15.35 8.20
C LYS A 12 -59.53 15.86 9.60
N GLY A 13 -59.11 17.10 9.93
CA GLY A 13 -59.70 17.96 10.96
C GLY A 13 -58.67 19.02 11.37
N ALA A 14 -58.69 20.16 10.84
CA ALA A 14 -59.45 21.39 10.94
C ALA A 14 -58.86 22.29 12.05
N VAL A 15 -58.24 23.37 11.62
CA VAL A 15 -58.53 24.81 11.79
C VAL A 15 -58.83 25.29 13.20
N GLY A 16 -58.04 26.27 13.66
CA GLY A 16 -58.33 27.12 14.83
C GLY A 16 -57.36 28.31 14.92
N ALA A 17 -57.68 29.38 14.19
CA ALA A 17 -57.05 30.70 14.34
C ALA A 17 -57.67 31.45 15.49
N THR A 18 -56.86 32.04 16.35
CA THR A 18 -57.22 33.28 17.09
C THR A 18 -55.99 34.04 17.55
N ALA A 19 -55.83 35.25 17.09
CA ALA A 19 -55.12 36.37 17.70
C ALA A 19 -56.20 37.36 18.18
N PRO A 20 -55.89 38.51 18.82
CA PRO A 20 -54.73 38.96 19.58
C PRO A 20 -55.14 39.56 20.95
N GLY A 21 -54.23 39.92 21.80
CA GLY A 21 -54.60 40.70 23.03
C GLY A 21 -53.43 41.05 23.91
N GLY A 22 -53.14 42.35 23.94
CA GLY A 22 -52.93 43.09 25.13
C GLY A 22 -51.51 43.20 25.66
N VAL A 23 -50.89 44.34 25.40
CA VAL A 23 -49.79 44.91 26.17
C VAL A 23 -50.37 45.59 27.41
N PRO A 24 -49.79 45.46 28.62
CA PRO A 24 -49.83 46.47 29.62
C PRO A 24 -48.43 47.06 29.86
N SER A 25 -48.33 48.35 29.67
CA SER A 25 -47.32 49.25 30.23
C SER A 25 -47.36 49.26 31.72
N GLY A 26 -46.25 49.03 32.38
CA GLY A 26 -46.08 49.15 33.84
C GLY A 26 -44.72 49.72 34.18
N SER A 27 -44.78 50.94 34.64
CA SER A 27 -43.73 51.84 35.12
C SER A 27 -42.82 51.25 36.20
N GLY A 28 -41.54 51.53 36.07
CA GLY A 28 -40.63 52.09 37.07
C GLY A 28 -40.43 51.36 38.41
N SER A 29 -39.23 50.78 38.60
CA SER A 29 -38.49 50.99 39.84
C SER A 29 -36.99 50.77 39.61
N ARG A 30 -36.25 51.81 39.96
CA ARG A 30 -34.78 51.74 40.13
C ARG A 30 -34.51 50.87 41.35
N GLY A 31 -33.56 49.97 41.26
CA GLY A 31 -33.09 49.30 42.44
C GLY A 31 -32.14 48.14 42.10
N ASP A 32 -30.88 48.33 42.47
CA ASP A 32 -29.91 47.34 42.82
C ASP A 32 -29.28 46.50 41.74
N THR A 33 -28.10 46.94 41.23
CA THR A 33 -27.07 46.11 40.62
C THR A 33 -26.55 45.16 41.70
N PRO A 34 -26.66 43.82 41.48
CA PRO A 34 -25.96 42.87 42.33
C PRO A 34 -24.45 42.94 42.05
N ALA A 35 -23.67 42.99 43.11
CA ALA A 35 -22.22 42.92 43.09
C ALA A 35 -21.72 41.65 42.33
N PRO A 36 -20.55 41.68 41.64
CA PRO A 36 -20.03 40.52 40.90
C PRO A 36 -19.78 39.36 41.88
N GLY A 37 -20.60 38.32 41.75
CA GLY A 37 -20.47 37.10 42.53
C GLY A 37 -19.09 36.49 42.35
N ARG A 38 -18.40 36.29 43.47
CA ARG A 38 -17.19 35.48 43.55
C ARG A 38 -17.48 34.10 42.97
N TRP A 39 -16.81 33.77 41.83
CA TRP A 39 -16.79 32.43 41.30
C TRP A 39 -16.20 31.50 42.37
N PRO A 40 -16.84 30.36 42.68
CA PRO A 40 -16.27 29.37 43.59
C PRO A 40 -14.93 28.93 43.06
N GLY A 41 -13.89 29.00 43.90
CA GLY A 41 -12.52 28.65 43.59
C GLY A 41 -12.44 27.26 42.96
N ARG A 42 -11.66 27.13 41.89
CA ARG A 42 -11.30 25.87 41.27
C ARG A 42 -10.88 24.91 42.39
N PRO A 43 -11.50 23.70 42.47
CA PRO A 43 -11.02 22.71 43.42
C PRO A 43 -9.58 22.37 43.07
N GLY A 44 -8.71 22.47 44.08
CA GLY A 44 -7.29 22.15 43.97
C GLY A 44 -7.10 20.78 43.35
N ARG A 45 -6.17 20.68 42.41
CA ARG A 45 -5.64 19.41 41.85
C ARG A 45 -5.08 18.59 43.01
N SER A 46 -5.94 17.87 43.73
CA SER A 46 -5.50 16.80 44.62
C SER A 46 -4.78 15.74 43.82
N GLY A 47 -3.58 15.35 44.22
CA GLY A 47 -2.77 14.32 43.65
C GLY A 47 -3.57 13.06 43.39
N ARG A 48 -3.76 12.70 42.09
CA ARG A 48 -4.53 11.56 41.67
C ARG A 48 -3.70 10.29 41.87
N GLY A 49 -3.91 9.62 42.99
CA GLY A 49 -3.80 8.16 42.98
C GLY A 49 -4.71 7.64 41.86
N MET A 50 -4.20 6.76 40.98
CA MET A 50 -4.98 6.15 39.88
C MET A 50 -6.29 5.60 40.47
N SER A 51 -7.45 6.14 40.07
CA SER A 51 -8.74 5.66 40.52
C SER A 51 -8.89 4.16 40.19
N ARG A 52 -9.58 3.39 41.06
CA ARG A 52 -9.84 1.94 40.81
C ARG A 52 -10.43 1.69 39.43
N MET A 53 -11.23 2.59 38.91
CA MET A 53 -11.85 2.53 37.57
C MET A 53 -10.80 2.58 36.48
N ARG A 54 -9.84 3.48 36.54
CA ARG A 54 -8.73 3.60 35.58
C ARG A 54 -7.79 2.39 35.61
N ARG A 55 -7.65 1.75 36.76
CA ARG A 55 -6.86 0.53 36.93
C ARG A 55 -7.54 -0.69 36.31
N ASN A 56 -8.87 -0.78 36.42
CA ASN A 56 -9.68 -1.81 35.78
C ASN A 56 -9.67 -1.65 34.24
N ASP A 57 -9.80 -0.44 33.75
CA ASP A 57 -9.75 -0.12 32.31
C ASP A 57 -8.38 -0.48 31.72
N LEU A 58 -7.29 -0.19 32.42
CA LEU A 58 -5.93 -0.59 32.01
C LEU A 58 -5.74 -2.10 32.01
N PHE A 59 -6.31 -2.81 32.99
CA PHE A 59 -6.26 -4.27 33.05
C PHE A 59 -6.98 -4.91 31.85
N TRP A 60 -8.21 -4.47 31.58
CA TRP A 60 -8.95 -4.98 30.43
C TRP A 60 -8.31 -4.59 29.09
N ALA A 61 -7.80 -3.36 28.98
CA ALA A 61 -7.03 -2.95 27.81
C ALA A 61 -5.80 -3.85 27.60
N ALA A 62 -5.07 -4.17 28.66
CA ALA A 62 -3.93 -5.08 28.59
C ALA A 62 -4.36 -6.49 28.17
N VAL A 63 -5.45 -7.03 28.75
CA VAL A 63 -5.97 -8.37 28.42
C VAL A 63 -6.34 -8.48 26.94
N PHE A 64 -6.95 -7.42 26.34
CA PHE A 64 -7.31 -7.42 24.92
C PHE A 64 -6.13 -7.18 23.98
N ILE A 65 -5.14 -6.38 24.39
CA ILE A 65 -3.99 -6.03 23.57
C ILE A 65 -2.87 -7.08 23.67
N LEU A 66 -2.72 -7.73 24.85
CA LEU A 66 -1.63 -8.66 25.14
C LEU A 66 -1.52 -9.82 24.12
N PRO A 67 -2.60 -10.52 23.72
CA PRO A 67 -2.51 -11.61 22.75
C PRO A 67 -1.92 -11.14 21.40
N THR A 68 -2.35 -9.96 20.92
CA THR A 68 -1.86 -9.37 19.68
C THR A 68 -0.39 -8.95 19.80
N LEU A 69 -0.01 -8.29 20.90
CA LEU A 69 1.38 -7.91 21.17
C LEU A 69 2.28 -9.15 21.30
N LEU A 70 1.82 -10.18 21.99
CA LEU A 70 2.57 -11.41 22.16
C LEU A 70 2.80 -12.10 20.80
N GLY A 71 1.77 -12.17 19.96
CA GLY A 71 1.91 -12.66 18.59
C GLY A 71 2.91 -11.84 17.78
N LEU A 72 2.87 -10.52 17.89
CA LEU A 72 3.80 -9.62 17.20
C LEU A 72 5.25 -9.80 17.69
N VAL A 73 5.46 -9.93 18.99
CA VAL A 73 6.79 -10.16 19.57
C VAL A 73 7.34 -11.52 19.15
N VAL A 74 6.54 -12.59 19.26
CA VAL A 74 7.01 -13.95 18.99
C VAL A 74 7.22 -14.22 17.51
N PHE A 75 6.29 -13.76 16.64
CA PHE A 75 6.33 -14.12 15.21
C PHE A 75 7.01 -13.09 14.32
N TYR A 76 7.19 -11.83 14.77
CA TYR A 76 7.86 -10.80 14.01
C TYR A 76 9.15 -10.33 14.66
N LEU A 77 9.11 -9.91 15.91
CA LEU A 77 10.27 -9.31 16.54
C LEU A 77 11.36 -10.34 16.88
N TRP A 78 10.96 -11.50 17.41
CA TRP A 78 11.89 -12.57 17.74
C TRP A 78 12.68 -13.11 16.54
N PRO A 79 12.08 -13.40 15.37
CA PRO A 79 12.84 -13.79 14.18
C PRO A 79 13.85 -12.71 13.72
N VAL A 80 13.50 -11.43 13.81
CA VAL A 80 14.42 -10.34 13.48
C VAL A 80 15.63 -10.34 14.42
N VAL A 81 15.39 -10.45 15.74
CA VAL A 81 16.48 -10.53 16.73
C VAL A 81 17.34 -11.78 16.50
N ARG A 82 16.71 -12.91 16.21
CA ARG A 82 17.43 -14.16 15.91
C ARG A 82 18.27 -14.03 14.64
N THR A 83 17.74 -13.44 13.58
CA THR A 83 18.50 -13.16 12.34
C THR A 83 19.68 -12.26 12.61
N LEU A 84 19.49 -11.22 13.46
CA LEU A 84 20.59 -10.36 13.88
C LEU A 84 21.70 -11.15 14.61
N LEU A 85 21.35 -12.06 15.51
CA LEU A 85 22.33 -12.89 16.21
C LEU A 85 23.05 -13.86 15.26
N ILE A 86 22.32 -14.51 14.35
CA ILE A 86 22.87 -15.43 13.35
C ILE A 86 23.82 -14.71 12.39
N SER A 87 23.59 -13.44 12.06
CA SER A 87 24.46 -12.69 11.16
C SER A 87 25.92 -12.52 11.67
N PHE A 88 26.16 -12.72 12.96
CA PHE A 88 27.49 -12.72 13.58
C PHE A 88 28.11 -14.11 13.72
N THR A 89 27.44 -15.14 13.20
CA THR A 89 27.91 -16.52 13.28
C THR A 89 28.17 -17.07 11.88
N GLU A 90 29.03 -18.09 11.81
CA GLU A 90 29.24 -18.90 10.61
C GLU A 90 28.72 -20.31 10.87
N THR A 91 28.09 -20.91 9.86
CA THR A 91 27.60 -22.30 9.95
C THR A 91 28.71 -23.24 9.52
N GLY A 92 29.13 -24.10 10.42
CA GLY A 92 30.16 -25.10 10.09
C GLY A 92 29.67 -26.17 9.11
N PRO A 93 30.55 -26.83 8.36
CA PRO A 93 30.22 -27.80 7.30
C PRO A 93 29.44 -29.02 7.83
N PHE A 94 29.57 -29.35 9.12
CA PHE A 94 28.84 -30.46 9.78
C PHE A 94 27.71 -29.99 10.71
N GLY A 95 27.29 -28.72 10.57
CA GLY A 95 26.37 -28.07 11.50
C GLY A 95 27.12 -27.42 12.68
N GLY A 96 26.35 -26.72 13.52
CA GLY A 96 26.91 -25.85 14.57
C GLY A 96 27.03 -24.40 14.09
N SER A 97 27.20 -23.52 15.05
CA SER A 97 27.43 -22.09 14.77
C SER A 97 28.63 -21.61 15.56
N GLU A 98 29.61 -21.04 14.88
CA GLU A 98 30.77 -20.38 15.48
C GLU A 98 30.59 -18.86 15.41
N PHE A 99 30.94 -18.16 16.47
CA PHE A 99 30.85 -16.71 16.50
C PHE A 99 32.05 -16.09 15.76
N VAL A 100 31.77 -15.42 14.63
CA VAL A 100 32.81 -14.82 13.76
C VAL A 100 32.80 -13.27 13.80
N GLY A 101 31.96 -12.68 14.66
CA GLY A 101 31.85 -11.22 14.78
C GLY A 101 31.39 -10.56 13.48
N LEU A 102 32.13 -9.61 12.95
CA LEU A 102 31.79 -8.84 11.74
C LEU A 102 32.35 -9.44 10.43
N ALA A 103 32.82 -10.68 10.43
CA ALA A 103 33.43 -11.29 9.25
C ALA A 103 32.42 -11.37 8.07
N ASN A 104 31.20 -11.81 8.31
CA ASN A 104 30.15 -11.86 7.30
C ASN A 104 29.89 -10.49 6.64
N TYR A 105 29.89 -9.42 7.42
CA TYR A 105 29.68 -8.07 6.89
C TYR A 105 30.88 -7.57 6.07
N ARG A 106 32.10 -7.90 6.51
CA ARG A 106 33.32 -7.53 5.74
C ARG A 106 33.33 -8.25 4.40
N GLU A 107 33.03 -9.52 4.37
CA GLU A 107 32.89 -10.31 3.15
C GLU A 107 31.79 -9.75 2.27
N LEU A 108 30.58 -9.51 2.83
CA LEU A 108 29.42 -9.02 2.14
C LEU A 108 29.68 -7.69 1.42
N PHE A 109 30.26 -6.70 2.08
CA PHE A 109 30.54 -5.40 1.46
C PHE A 109 31.70 -5.45 0.46
N GLY A 110 32.55 -6.48 0.50
CA GLY A 110 33.57 -6.79 -0.49
C GLY A 110 33.06 -7.59 -1.67
N ASP A 111 31.88 -8.18 -1.60
CA ASP A 111 31.29 -9.03 -2.66
C ASP A 111 30.70 -8.18 -3.79
N ALA A 112 31.29 -8.23 -4.98
CA ALA A 112 30.79 -7.53 -6.16
C ALA A 112 29.35 -7.96 -6.50
N ARG A 113 28.99 -9.22 -6.27
CA ARG A 113 27.65 -9.78 -6.53
C ARG A 113 26.57 -9.08 -5.69
N LEU A 114 26.90 -8.68 -4.44
CA LEU A 114 25.94 -7.91 -3.63
C LEU A 114 25.55 -6.60 -4.34
N TRP A 115 26.54 -5.89 -4.85
CA TRP A 115 26.28 -4.59 -5.50
C TRP A 115 25.53 -4.74 -6.82
N GLU A 116 25.82 -5.80 -7.59
CA GLU A 116 25.09 -6.14 -8.81
C GLU A 116 23.64 -6.47 -8.52
N THR A 117 23.35 -7.35 -7.56
CA THR A 117 22.00 -7.72 -7.17
C THR A 117 21.23 -6.56 -6.55
N MET A 118 21.90 -5.70 -5.77
CA MET A 118 21.32 -4.46 -5.27
C MET A 118 20.93 -3.52 -6.41
N LEU A 119 21.81 -3.34 -7.39
CA LEU A 119 21.53 -2.49 -8.55
C LEU A 119 20.38 -3.05 -9.39
N ASN A 120 20.33 -4.36 -9.62
CA ASN A 120 19.23 -5.02 -10.32
C ASN A 120 17.90 -4.82 -9.57
N THR A 121 17.92 -4.96 -8.24
CA THR A 121 16.74 -4.73 -7.38
C THR A 121 16.27 -3.28 -7.48
N LEU A 122 17.18 -2.32 -7.48
CA LEU A 122 16.83 -0.90 -7.64
C LEU A 122 16.28 -0.60 -9.04
N LYS A 123 16.89 -1.14 -10.10
CA LYS A 123 16.37 -1.01 -11.48
C LYS A 123 14.96 -1.59 -11.57
N PHE A 124 14.75 -2.80 -11.04
CA PHE A 124 13.43 -3.43 -11.00
C PHE A 124 12.42 -2.55 -10.27
N THR A 125 12.80 -2.02 -9.10
CA THR A 125 11.93 -1.13 -8.30
C THR A 125 11.54 0.12 -9.07
N VAL A 126 12.48 0.78 -9.73
CA VAL A 126 12.20 1.99 -10.52
C VAL A 126 11.22 1.68 -11.66
N VAL A 127 11.42 0.56 -12.36
CA VAL A 127 10.51 0.15 -13.44
C VAL A 127 9.12 -0.22 -12.89
N ALA A 128 9.06 -0.96 -11.76
CA ALA A 128 7.80 -1.35 -11.13
C ALA A 128 6.95 -0.14 -10.70
N LEU A 129 7.59 0.97 -10.30
CA LEU A 129 6.89 2.22 -9.96
C LEU A 129 6.12 2.83 -11.14
N LEU A 130 6.48 2.52 -12.40
CA LEU A 130 5.72 2.93 -13.57
C LEU A 130 4.30 2.34 -13.60
N GLY A 131 4.05 1.29 -12.83
CA GLY A 131 2.71 0.75 -12.62
C GLY A 131 1.75 1.73 -11.96
N ILE A 132 2.25 2.63 -11.10
CA ILE A 132 1.42 3.60 -10.36
C ILE A 132 0.70 4.57 -11.30
N PRO A 133 1.38 5.31 -12.19
CA PRO A 133 0.71 6.20 -13.13
C PRO A 133 -0.22 5.44 -14.09
N VAL A 134 0.14 4.22 -14.50
CA VAL A 134 -0.73 3.38 -15.33
C VAL A 134 -2.02 3.01 -14.58
N ALA A 135 -1.92 2.54 -13.34
CA ALA A 135 -3.07 2.22 -12.51
C ALA A 135 -3.95 3.45 -12.23
N LEU A 136 -3.32 4.61 -11.99
CA LEU A 136 -4.03 5.87 -11.76
C LEU A 136 -4.83 6.31 -12.98
N VAL A 137 -4.24 6.25 -14.18
CA VAL A 137 -4.94 6.58 -15.43
C VAL A 137 -6.11 5.62 -15.65
N ILE A 138 -5.91 4.30 -15.47
CA ILE A 138 -6.98 3.31 -15.60
C ILE A 138 -8.10 3.58 -14.58
N ALA A 139 -7.77 3.86 -13.33
CA ALA A 139 -8.75 4.18 -12.28
C ALA A 139 -9.55 5.45 -12.63
N ALA A 140 -8.88 6.50 -13.11
CA ALA A 140 -9.52 7.74 -13.54
C ALA A 140 -10.49 7.51 -14.71
N LEU A 141 -10.12 6.69 -15.70
CA LEU A 141 -10.98 6.32 -16.79
C LEU A 141 -12.19 5.50 -16.32
N LEU A 142 -11.97 4.55 -15.40
CA LEU A 142 -13.05 3.71 -14.85
C LEU A 142 -13.99 4.45 -13.91
N SER A 143 -13.56 5.60 -13.35
CA SER A 143 -14.41 6.46 -12.52
C SER A 143 -15.37 7.35 -13.31
N THR A 144 -15.26 7.36 -14.65
CA THR A 144 -16.09 8.20 -15.52
C THR A 144 -17.55 7.72 -15.48
N GLU A 145 -18.47 8.65 -15.23
CA GLU A 145 -19.93 8.34 -15.21
C GLU A 145 -20.41 7.85 -16.59
N GLY A 146 -21.32 6.85 -16.57
CA GLY A 146 -21.90 6.29 -17.79
C GLY A 146 -21.04 5.27 -18.53
N LEU A 147 -19.92 4.83 -17.99
CA LEU A 147 -19.07 3.81 -18.61
C LEU A 147 -19.82 2.47 -18.72
N ARG A 148 -19.96 1.96 -19.96
CA ARG A 148 -20.57 0.66 -20.22
C ARG A 148 -19.55 -0.46 -19.98
N GLY A 149 -20.01 -1.62 -19.46
CA GLY A 149 -19.15 -2.79 -19.31
C GLY A 149 -18.20 -2.77 -18.09
N VAL A 150 -18.42 -1.93 -17.09
CA VAL A 150 -17.60 -1.83 -15.87
C VAL A 150 -17.36 -3.18 -15.19
N ARG A 151 -18.34 -4.10 -15.25
CA ARG A 151 -18.20 -5.46 -14.69
C ARG A 151 -17.11 -6.27 -15.40
N ILE A 152 -17.00 -6.15 -16.72
CA ILE A 152 -16.00 -6.86 -17.52
C ILE A 152 -14.61 -6.30 -17.19
N TYR A 153 -14.46 -4.98 -17.16
CA TYR A 153 -13.19 -4.34 -16.79
C TYR A 153 -12.76 -4.75 -15.38
N ARG A 154 -13.70 -4.82 -14.42
CA ARG A 154 -13.38 -5.29 -13.05
C ARG A 154 -12.83 -6.71 -13.05
N VAL A 155 -13.41 -7.63 -13.78
CA VAL A 155 -12.90 -9.00 -13.90
C VAL A 155 -11.51 -9.00 -14.50
N LEU A 156 -11.28 -8.25 -15.58
CA LEU A 156 -9.99 -8.23 -16.30
C LEU A 156 -8.83 -7.72 -15.43
N TYR A 157 -9.01 -6.61 -14.70
CA TYR A 157 -7.92 -6.10 -13.87
C TYR A 157 -7.84 -6.79 -12.50
N PHE A 158 -8.90 -7.50 -12.06
CA PHE A 158 -8.87 -8.24 -10.80
C PHE A 158 -8.32 -9.66 -10.99
N LEU A 159 -8.37 -10.21 -12.19
CA LEU A 159 -7.88 -11.55 -12.50
C LEU A 159 -6.43 -11.77 -12.03
N PRO A 160 -5.46 -10.86 -12.27
CA PRO A 160 -4.09 -11.02 -11.80
C PRO A 160 -3.98 -11.09 -10.27
N VAL A 161 -4.82 -10.37 -9.54
CA VAL A 161 -4.76 -10.27 -8.07
C VAL A 161 -5.05 -11.59 -7.37
N VAL A 162 -5.95 -12.40 -7.97
CA VAL A 162 -6.36 -13.70 -7.39
C VAL A 162 -5.49 -14.85 -7.85
N THR A 163 -4.56 -14.61 -8.77
CA THR A 163 -3.67 -15.64 -9.30
C THR A 163 -2.38 -15.75 -8.48
N MET A 164 -1.83 -16.95 -8.40
CA MET A 164 -0.56 -17.21 -7.73
C MET A 164 0.60 -16.66 -8.57
N PRO A 165 1.47 -15.77 -8.04
CA PRO A 165 2.56 -15.15 -8.83
C PRO A 165 3.48 -16.15 -9.55
N ALA A 166 3.78 -17.28 -8.89
CA ALA A 166 4.60 -18.33 -9.48
C ALA A 166 3.94 -18.97 -10.72
N ALA A 167 2.62 -19.25 -10.66
CA ALA A 167 1.88 -19.79 -11.80
C ALA A 167 1.83 -18.77 -12.96
N VAL A 168 1.63 -17.52 -12.65
CA VAL A 168 1.71 -16.42 -13.63
C VAL A 168 3.09 -16.37 -14.26
N GLY A 169 4.15 -16.45 -13.47
CA GLY A 169 5.52 -16.47 -13.97
C GLY A 169 5.78 -17.59 -15.00
N LEU A 170 5.25 -18.80 -14.77
CA LEU A 170 5.35 -19.91 -15.72
C LEU A 170 4.60 -19.63 -17.03
N ILE A 171 3.39 -19.07 -16.95
CA ILE A 171 2.62 -18.70 -18.15
C ILE A 171 3.36 -17.63 -18.95
N TRP A 172 3.83 -16.56 -18.30
CA TRP A 172 4.55 -15.49 -18.95
C TRP A 172 5.90 -15.95 -19.53
N ARG A 173 6.58 -16.91 -18.88
CA ARG A 173 7.78 -17.55 -19.44
C ARG A 173 7.51 -18.19 -20.79
N THR A 174 6.35 -18.82 -20.98
CA THR A 174 5.94 -19.38 -22.27
C THR A 174 5.56 -18.28 -23.25
N LEU A 175 4.87 -17.24 -22.83
CA LEU A 175 4.49 -16.11 -23.69
C LEU A 175 5.69 -15.31 -24.20
N TYR A 176 6.76 -15.21 -23.38
CA TYR A 176 8.02 -14.53 -23.73
C TYR A 176 9.03 -15.43 -24.45
N ASN A 177 8.68 -16.68 -24.77
CA ASN A 177 9.58 -17.57 -25.48
C ASN A 177 9.95 -17.01 -26.87
N GLY A 178 11.23 -17.12 -27.24
CA GLY A 178 11.75 -16.59 -28.51
C GLY A 178 11.11 -17.22 -29.76
N ASP A 179 10.90 -18.54 -29.71
CA ASP A 179 10.52 -19.33 -30.90
C ASP A 179 9.01 -19.50 -31.05
N VAL A 180 8.31 -19.79 -29.92
CA VAL A 180 6.88 -20.13 -29.93
C VAL A 180 6.02 -19.13 -29.13
N GLY A 181 6.61 -18.05 -28.63
CA GLY A 181 5.93 -17.08 -27.77
C GLY A 181 4.90 -16.25 -28.53
N VAL A 182 3.71 -16.13 -27.93
CA VAL A 182 2.60 -15.35 -28.52
C VAL A 182 2.98 -13.87 -28.68
N ILE A 183 3.82 -13.33 -27.78
CA ILE A 183 4.27 -11.93 -27.88
C ILE A 183 5.07 -11.70 -29.14
N ASN A 184 6.02 -12.58 -29.48
CA ASN A 184 6.78 -12.47 -30.71
C ASN A 184 5.91 -12.69 -31.96
N ALA A 185 4.94 -13.59 -31.89
CA ALA A 185 3.97 -13.76 -32.98
C ALA A 185 3.16 -12.47 -33.24
N LEU A 186 2.70 -11.79 -32.19
CA LEU A 186 1.98 -10.52 -32.32
C LEU A 186 2.89 -9.38 -32.81
N LEU A 187 4.14 -9.31 -32.37
CA LEU A 187 5.10 -8.32 -32.85
C LEU A 187 5.44 -8.54 -34.33
N GLY A 188 5.54 -9.79 -34.77
CA GLY A 188 5.73 -10.14 -36.16
C GLY A 188 4.63 -9.64 -37.08
N LEU A 189 3.38 -9.56 -36.61
CA LEU A 189 2.26 -9.00 -37.39
C LEU A 189 2.44 -7.51 -37.73
N VAL A 190 3.20 -6.77 -36.91
CA VAL A 190 3.49 -5.36 -37.14
C VAL A 190 4.94 -5.15 -37.65
N GLY A 191 5.62 -6.21 -38.09
CA GLY A 191 6.95 -6.15 -38.68
C GLY A 191 8.10 -5.95 -37.68
N ILE A 192 7.87 -6.19 -36.38
CA ILE A 192 8.90 -6.12 -35.34
C ILE A 192 9.47 -7.51 -35.12
N GLU A 193 10.80 -7.64 -35.29
CA GLU A 193 11.49 -8.90 -35.01
C GLU A 193 11.41 -9.19 -33.49
N GLY A 194 10.94 -10.40 -33.16
CA GLY A 194 10.90 -10.88 -31.79
C GLY A 194 12.29 -11.24 -31.27
N THR A 195 12.42 -11.26 -29.96
CA THR A 195 13.65 -11.67 -29.28
C THR A 195 13.33 -12.72 -28.21
N ASN A 196 14.37 -13.41 -27.73
CA ASN A 196 14.19 -14.22 -26.53
C ASN A 196 14.27 -13.32 -25.29
N TRP A 197 13.10 -12.82 -24.88
CA TRP A 197 12.95 -11.78 -23.87
C TRP A 197 13.64 -12.11 -22.54
N LEU A 198 13.58 -13.37 -22.11
CA LEU A 198 14.08 -13.81 -20.81
C LEU A 198 15.53 -14.29 -20.83
N SER A 199 16.06 -14.66 -21.99
CA SER A 199 17.46 -15.10 -22.12
C SER A 199 18.39 -13.97 -22.57
N ASN A 200 17.83 -12.84 -22.98
CA ASN A 200 18.60 -11.66 -23.35
C ASN A 200 18.85 -10.78 -22.11
N PRO A 201 20.11 -10.56 -21.70
CA PRO A 201 20.47 -9.74 -20.54
C PRO A 201 19.93 -8.31 -20.56
N ALA A 202 19.73 -7.74 -21.76
CA ALA A 202 19.23 -6.38 -21.92
C ALA A 202 17.72 -6.25 -21.68
N THR A 203 16.94 -7.30 -21.89
CA THR A 203 15.47 -7.25 -21.84
C THR A 203 14.86 -8.00 -20.67
N ALA A 204 15.54 -9.01 -20.14
CA ALA A 204 14.97 -9.93 -19.16
C ALA A 204 14.41 -9.23 -17.90
N LEU A 205 15.18 -8.34 -17.29
CA LEU A 205 14.73 -7.62 -16.08
C LEU A 205 13.47 -6.79 -16.35
N TYR A 206 13.43 -6.10 -17.49
CA TYR A 206 12.31 -5.25 -17.87
C TYR A 206 11.06 -6.05 -18.23
N ALA A 207 11.24 -7.19 -18.90
CA ALA A 207 10.14 -8.11 -19.20
C ALA A 207 9.50 -8.64 -17.91
N ILE A 208 10.31 -9.06 -16.94
CA ILE A 208 9.81 -9.53 -15.63
C ILE A 208 9.15 -8.38 -14.86
N ALA A 209 9.73 -7.18 -14.88
CA ALA A 209 9.12 -6.01 -14.24
C ALA A 209 7.77 -5.66 -14.86
N GLY A 210 7.60 -5.80 -16.17
CA GLY A 210 6.31 -5.65 -16.86
C GLY A 210 5.24 -6.62 -16.33
N VAL A 211 5.60 -7.88 -16.08
CA VAL A 211 4.70 -8.85 -15.44
C VAL A 211 4.38 -8.44 -14.00
N GLY A 212 5.37 -7.96 -13.25
CA GLY A 212 5.19 -7.44 -11.89
C GLY A 212 4.22 -6.24 -11.85
N ILE A 213 4.34 -5.31 -12.81
CA ILE A 213 3.39 -4.20 -12.98
C ILE A 213 1.99 -4.75 -13.20
N TRP A 214 1.80 -5.65 -14.18
CA TRP A 214 0.50 -6.22 -14.52
C TRP A 214 -0.16 -6.91 -13.31
N LEU A 215 0.60 -7.68 -12.51
CA LEU A 215 0.12 -8.29 -11.26
C LEU A 215 -0.32 -7.24 -10.22
N GLY A 216 0.41 -6.14 -10.13
CA GLY A 216 0.14 -5.06 -9.16
C GLY A 216 -1.04 -4.17 -9.53
N LEU A 217 -1.36 -4.05 -10.84
CA LEU A 217 -2.38 -3.10 -11.34
C LEU A 217 -3.74 -3.26 -10.66
N GLY A 218 -4.19 -4.49 -10.46
CA GLY A 218 -5.53 -4.74 -9.92
C GLY A 218 -5.73 -4.12 -8.53
N THR A 219 -4.80 -4.37 -7.61
CA THR A 219 -4.85 -3.80 -6.25
C THR A 219 -4.73 -2.27 -6.27
N GLN A 220 -3.82 -1.74 -7.08
CA GLN A 220 -3.60 -0.29 -7.20
C GLN A 220 -4.84 0.42 -7.77
N ILE A 221 -5.47 -0.14 -8.83
CA ILE A 221 -6.68 0.40 -9.45
C ILE A 221 -7.83 0.46 -8.43
N VAL A 222 -8.05 -0.59 -7.64
CA VAL A 222 -9.12 -0.62 -6.63
C VAL A 222 -8.93 0.48 -5.59
N ILE A 223 -7.72 0.65 -5.08
CA ILE A 223 -7.42 1.68 -4.07
C ILE A 223 -7.60 3.09 -4.68
N PHE A 224 -7.10 3.32 -5.89
CA PHE A 224 -7.29 4.61 -6.58
C PHE A 224 -8.76 4.88 -6.90
N LEU A 225 -9.52 3.87 -7.33
CA LEU A 225 -10.93 4.03 -7.61
C LEU A 225 -11.71 4.45 -6.35
N ALA A 226 -11.43 3.80 -5.21
CA ALA A 226 -12.02 4.16 -3.93
C ALA A 226 -11.65 5.57 -3.51
N ALA A 227 -10.37 5.96 -3.68
CA ALA A 227 -9.90 7.31 -3.38
C ALA A 227 -10.57 8.38 -4.26
N ILE A 228 -10.68 8.14 -5.58
CA ILE A 228 -11.34 9.07 -6.51
C ILE A 228 -12.84 9.23 -6.19
N GLN A 229 -13.52 8.13 -5.84
CA GLN A 229 -14.93 8.16 -5.44
C GLN A 229 -15.16 8.89 -4.12
N GLY A 230 -14.14 9.02 -3.28
CA GLY A 230 -14.19 9.77 -2.03
C GLY A 230 -14.07 11.29 -2.20
N VAL A 231 -13.69 11.79 -3.38
CA VAL A 231 -13.57 13.24 -3.63
C VAL A 231 -14.96 13.87 -3.72
N PRO A 232 -15.24 14.97 -2.98
CA PRO A 232 -16.55 15.64 -3.01
C PRO A 232 -16.92 16.12 -4.42
N LYS A 233 -18.15 15.80 -4.85
CA LYS A 233 -18.64 16.17 -6.19
C LYS A 233 -18.74 17.68 -6.39
N ASP A 234 -19.06 18.42 -5.34
CA ASP A 234 -19.19 19.87 -5.36
C ASP A 234 -17.94 20.58 -5.90
N LEU A 235 -16.74 19.99 -5.68
CA LEU A 235 -15.48 20.52 -6.21
C LEU A 235 -15.44 20.45 -7.74
N TYR A 236 -15.96 19.38 -8.32
CA TYR A 236 -16.02 19.19 -9.77
C TYR A 236 -17.08 20.08 -10.41
N GLU A 237 -18.23 20.24 -9.73
CA GLU A 237 -19.33 21.11 -10.20
C GLU A 237 -18.88 22.59 -10.20
N ALA A 238 -18.26 23.06 -9.13
CA ALA A 238 -17.69 24.42 -9.07
C ALA A 238 -16.66 24.66 -10.18
N ALA A 239 -15.73 23.71 -10.36
CA ALA A 239 -14.72 23.81 -11.42
C ALA A 239 -15.32 23.77 -12.84
N ALA A 240 -16.41 23.05 -13.05
CA ALA A 240 -17.13 23.02 -14.31
C ALA A 240 -17.81 24.37 -14.62
N LEU A 241 -18.35 25.05 -13.60
CA LEU A 241 -18.89 26.41 -13.73
C LEU A 241 -17.79 27.43 -14.12
N ASP A 242 -16.56 27.21 -13.62
CA ASP A 242 -15.37 27.99 -13.99
C ASP A 242 -14.80 27.60 -15.36
N GLY A 243 -15.44 26.70 -16.11
CA GLY A 243 -15.02 26.25 -17.44
C GLY A 243 -13.85 25.28 -17.45
N ALA A 244 -13.51 24.64 -16.30
CA ALA A 244 -12.44 23.66 -16.24
C ALA A 244 -12.85 22.33 -16.90
N GLY A 245 -12.15 21.95 -17.98
CA GLY A 245 -12.31 20.66 -18.62
C GLY A 245 -11.78 19.50 -17.76
N ARG A 246 -12.15 18.25 -18.11
CA ARG A 246 -11.83 17.01 -17.34
C ARG A 246 -10.34 16.86 -17.03
N THR A 247 -9.46 17.15 -17.98
CA THR A 247 -8.01 17.06 -17.76
C THR A 247 -7.54 18.04 -16.70
N ARG A 248 -8.04 19.29 -16.71
CA ARG A 248 -7.73 20.30 -15.69
C ARG A 248 -8.27 19.89 -14.32
N GLN A 249 -9.50 19.39 -14.27
CA GLN A 249 -10.09 18.85 -13.03
C GLN A 249 -9.25 17.69 -12.46
N PHE A 250 -8.76 16.78 -13.30
CA PHE A 250 -7.90 15.69 -12.87
C PHE A 250 -6.61 16.19 -12.18
N TRP A 251 -5.88 17.12 -12.82
CA TRP A 251 -4.60 17.60 -12.27
C TRP A 251 -4.76 18.57 -11.10
N SER A 252 -5.83 19.38 -11.09
CA SER A 252 -6.00 20.44 -10.08
C SER A 252 -6.89 20.02 -8.90
N ILE A 253 -7.74 19.01 -9.06
CA ILE A 253 -8.66 18.56 -8.01
C ILE A 253 -8.37 17.10 -7.67
N THR A 254 -8.52 16.17 -8.62
CA THR A 254 -8.45 14.74 -8.34
C THR A 254 -7.10 14.35 -7.76
N LEU A 255 -6.00 14.63 -8.46
CA LEU A 255 -4.66 14.20 -8.07
C LEU A 255 -4.21 14.78 -6.72
N PRO A 256 -4.40 16.08 -6.40
CA PRO A 256 -4.10 16.61 -5.09
C PRO A 256 -4.93 15.97 -3.96
N GLN A 257 -6.23 15.75 -4.18
CA GLN A 257 -7.13 15.16 -3.20
C GLN A 257 -6.79 13.70 -2.87
N ILE A 258 -6.38 12.92 -3.87
CA ILE A 258 -6.00 11.51 -3.68
C ILE A 258 -4.49 11.33 -3.40
N SER A 259 -3.73 12.41 -3.26
CA SER A 259 -2.28 12.33 -3.03
C SER A 259 -1.88 11.46 -1.83
N PRO A 260 -2.65 11.37 -0.71
CA PRO A 260 -2.38 10.41 0.35
C PRO A 260 -2.45 8.96 -0.12
N SER A 261 -3.41 8.63 -1.00
CA SER A 261 -3.54 7.28 -1.57
C SER A 261 -2.43 6.97 -2.56
N VAL A 262 -2.00 7.94 -3.37
CA VAL A 262 -0.83 7.81 -4.25
C VAL A 262 0.43 7.54 -3.44
N PHE A 263 0.62 8.26 -2.33
CA PHE A 263 1.74 8.04 -1.42
C PHE A 263 1.67 6.63 -0.79
N PHE A 264 0.53 6.22 -0.26
CA PHE A 264 0.33 4.90 0.33
C PHE A 264 0.68 3.78 -0.65
N ILE A 265 0.16 3.84 -1.87
CA ILE A 265 0.47 2.87 -2.93
C ILE A 265 1.96 2.90 -3.28
N SER A 266 2.59 4.08 -3.33
CA SER A 266 4.01 4.18 -3.65
C SER A 266 4.89 3.51 -2.59
N VAL A 267 4.53 3.61 -1.32
CA VAL A 267 5.23 2.92 -0.23
C VAL A 267 5.10 1.40 -0.37
N LEU A 268 3.88 0.91 -0.58
CA LEU A 268 3.63 -0.53 -0.76
C LEU A 268 4.34 -1.08 -2.00
N ALA A 269 4.30 -0.35 -3.12
CA ALA A 269 4.95 -0.76 -4.37
C ALA A 269 6.48 -0.84 -4.22
N VAL A 270 7.10 0.13 -3.55
CA VAL A 270 8.55 0.12 -3.29
C VAL A 270 8.93 -1.05 -2.40
N ILE A 271 8.21 -1.26 -1.28
CA ILE A 271 8.49 -2.38 -0.38
C ILE A 271 8.34 -3.71 -1.13
N GLY A 272 7.26 -3.90 -1.89
CA GLY A 272 7.02 -5.12 -2.66
C GLY A 272 8.08 -5.36 -3.74
N ALA A 273 8.50 -4.31 -4.45
CA ALA A 273 9.53 -4.41 -5.49
C ALA A 273 10.91 -4.73 -4.92
N LEU A 274 11.30 -4.13 -3.78
CA LEU A 274 12.56 -4.43 -3.08
C LEU A 274 12.61 -5.87 -2.53
N GLN A 275 11.45 -6.50 -2.32
CA GLN A 275 11.32 -7.87 -1.82
C GLN A 275 11.01 -8.88 -2.93
N THR A 276 11.05 -8.49 -4.21
CA THR A 276 10.73 -9.38 -5.33
C THR A 276 11.70 -10.55 -5.40
N PHE A 277 11.13 -11.77 -5.37
CA PHE A 277 11.84 -13.05 -5.49
C PHE A 277 11.15 -13.99 -6.46
N ASP A 278 9.87 -14.32 -6.22
CA ASP A 278 9.14 -15.40 -6.90
C ASP A 278 9.16 -15.29 -8.43
N LEU A 279 8.89 -14.09 -8.96
CA LEU A 279 8.88 -13.86 -10.41
C LEU A 279 10.28 -14.05 -11.02
N ILE A 280 11.32 -13.51 -10.38
CA ILE A 280 12.71 -13.63 -10.85
C ILE A 280 13.12 -15.11 -10.87
N PHE A 281 12.88 -15.81 -9.76
CA PHE A 281 13.28 -17.20 -9.61
C PHE A 281 12.56 -18.13 -10.59
N VAL A 282 11.26 -17.92 -10.81
CA VAL A 282 10.46 -18.76 -11.72
C VAL A 282 10.73 -18.44 -13.20
N MET A 283 10.89 -17.17 -13.55
CA MET A 283 10.99 -16.76 -14.95
C MET A 283 12.40 -16.90 -15.52
N THR A 284 13.42 -16.57 -14.76
CA THR A 284 14.82 -16.68 -15.19
C THR A 284 15.56 -17.78 -14.45
N GLY A 285 15.59 -17.81 -13.13
CA GLY A 285 16.28 -18.85 -12.36
C GLY A 285 17.79 -18.96 -12.64
N PRO A 286 18.55 -19.75 -11.82
CA PRO A 286 20.02 -19.79 -11.89
C PRO A 286 20.60 -20.35 -13.18
N THR A 287 19.83 -21.14 -13.94
CA THR A 287 20.28 -21.76 -15.20
C THR A 287 20.10 -20.88 -16.44
N ASN A 288 19.46 -19.73 -16.31
CA ASN A 288 19.21 -18.82 -17.42
C ASN A 288 20.43 -17.92 -17.67
N PRO A 289 20.87 -17.72 -18.94
CA PRO A 289 22.02 -16.86 -19.26
C PRO A 289 21.88 -15.41 -18.77
N ALA A 290 20.65 -14.88 -18.69
CA ALA A 290 20.37 -13.54 -18.22
C ALA A 290 20.17 -13.45 -16.68
N TYR A 291 20.32 -14.55 -15.94
CA TYR A 291 20.12 -14.57 -14.49
C TYR A 291 20.98 -13.54 -13.74
N PRO A 292 22.29 -13.38 -14.02
CA PRO A 292 23.10 -12.38 -13.32
C PRO A 292 22.59 -10.96 -13.43
N GLN A 293 21.92 -10.59 -14.54
CA GLN A 293 21.34 -9.27 -14.76
C GLN A 293 19.90 -9.14 -14.20
N THR A 294 19.30 -10.24 -13.78
CA THR A 294 17.95 -10.27 -13.21
C THR A 294 17.94 -10.65 -11.73
N GLU A 295 19.00 -11.29 -11.25
CA GLU A 295 19.11 -11.69 -9.85
C GLU A 295 18.91 -10.49 -8.92
N THR A 296 17.96 -10.61 -7.97
CA THR A 296 17.71 -9.62 -6.94
C THR A 296 18.44 -9.96 -5.66
N ILE A 297 18.58 -8.98 -4.76
CA ILE A 297 19.21 -9.20 -3.46
C ILE A 297 18.48 -10.29 -2.63
N VAL A 298 17.15 -10.43 -2.79
CA VAL A 298 16.38 -11.50 -2.13
C VAL A 298 16.68 -12.86 -2.75
N ALA A 299 16.90 -12.93 -4.06
CA ALA A 299 17.31 -14.15 -4.74
C ALA A 299 18.72 -14.57 -4.29
N GLN A 300 19.64 -13.64 -4.12
CA GLN A 300 20.98 -13.89 -3.56
C GLN A 300 20.89 -14.41 -2.11
N PHE A 301 20.04 -13.77 -1.28
CA PHE A 301 19.75 -14.25 0.08
C PHE A 301 19.30 -15.72 0.09
N TYR A 302 18.34 -16.06 -0.79
CA TYR A 302 17.85 -17.43 -0.92
C TYR A 302 18.95 -18.39 -1.35
N GLN A 303 19.74 -18.03 -2.35
CA GLN A 303 20.84 -18.85 -2.86
C GLN A 303 21.87 -19.14 -1.77
N ARG A 304 22.35 -18.10 -1.05
CA ARG A 304 23.34 -18.23 0.02
C ARG A 304 22.81 -19.00 1.23
N GLY A 305 21.58 -18.68 1.66
CA GLY A 305 21.02 -19.25 2.89
C GLY A 305 20.49 -20.67 2.78
N PHE A 306 19.81 -20.99 1.65
CA PHE A 306 19.07 -22.23 1.52
C PHE A 306 19.69 -23.22 0.55
N VAL A 307 20.44 -22.74 -0.45
CA VAL A 307 21.11 -23.62 -1.43
C VAL A 307 22.55 -23.91 -1.00
N GLU A 308 23.30 -22.86 -0.61
CA GLU A 308 24.69 -22.95 -0.19
C GLU A 308 24.88 -23.17 1.31
N ASN A 309 23.80 -23.13 2.08
CA ASN A 309 23.75 -23.32 3.54
C ASN A 309 24.65 -22.33 4.34
N GLN A 310 24.92 -21.15 3.78
CA GLN A 310 25.68 -20.07 4.43
C GLN A 310 24.74 -19.17 5.25
N GLN A 311 24.20 -19.71 6.33
CA GLN A 311 23.12 -19.05 7.08
C GLN A 311 23.54 -17.72 7.72
N GLY A 312 24.76 -17.61 8.22
CA GLY A 312 25.30 -16.37 8.80
C GLY A 312 25.44 -15.25 7.77
N TYR A 313 26.01 -15.59 6.61
CA TYR A 313 26.13 -14.65 5.49
C TYR A 313 24.76 -14.23 4.94
N ALA A 314 23.85 -15.17 4.75
CA ALA A 314 22.48 -14.87 4.32
C ALA A 314 21.74 -14.00 5.34
N ALA A 315 21.92 -14.23 6.65
CA ALA A 315 21.35 -13.39 7.68
C ALA A 315 21.90 -11.93 7.59
N ALA A 316 23.18 -11.75 7.27
CA ALA A 316 23.73 -10.43 7.01
C ALA A 316 23.09 -9.75 5.79
N ILE A 317 22.87 -10.50 4.68
CA ILE A 317 22.12 -9.99 3.51
C ILE A 317 20.69 -9.55 3.93
N ALA A 318 19.99 -10.37 4.70
CA ALA A 318 18.62 -10.05 5.15
C ALA A 318 18.56 -8.75 5.97
N LEU A 319 19.56 -8.50 6.81
CA LEU A 319 19.66 -7.24 7.56
C LEU A 319 19.97 -6.05 6.67
N VAL A 320 20.81 -6.22 5.65
CA VAL A 320 21.03 -5.15 4.64
C VAL A 320 19.74 -4.83 3.90
N ILE A 321 18.95 -5.85 3.48
CA ILE A 321 17.63 -5.65 2.87
C ILE A 321 16.72 -4.86 3.81
N LEU A 322 16.65 -5.26 5.08
CA LEU A 322 15.84 -4.55 6.10
C LEU A 322 16.25 -3.09 6.22
N VAL A 323 17.57 -2.81 6.34
CA VAL A 323 18.08 -1.45 6.45
C VAL A 323 17.74 -0.62 5.20
N VAL A 324 17.89 -1.19 4.01
CA VAL A 324 17.56 -0.52 2.75
C VAL A 324 16.07 -0.19 2.68
N ILE A 325 15.19 -1.15 3.02
CA ILE A 325 13.75 -0.93 3.02
C ILE A 325 13.37 0.18 4.01
N VAL A 326 13.90 0.13 5.24
CA VAL A 326 13.65 1.15 6.27
C VAL A 326 14.16 2.52 5.83
N ALA A 327 15.37 2.60 5.26
CA ALA A 327 15.95 3.84 4.78
C ALA A 327 15.14 4.47 3.63
N VAL A 328 14.77 3.66 2.63
CA VAL A 328 13.95 4.13 1.49
C VAL A 328 12.57 4.54 1.95
N THR A 329 11.93 3.77 2.82
CA THR A 329 10.63 4.10 3.39
C THR A 329 10.69 5.38 4.22
N ALA A 330 11.71 5.54 5.08
CA ALA A 330 11.91 6.77 5.84
C ALA A 330 12.13 8.00 4.93
N LEU A 331 12.85 7.82 3.81
CA LEU A 331 13.01 8.85 2.80
C LEU A 331 11.68 9.23 2.16
N GLN A 332 10.84 8.24 1.78
CA GLN A 332 9.50 8.48 1.24
C GLN A 332 8.64 9.28 2.23
N PHE A 333 8.64 8.93 3.53
CA PHE A 333 7.93 9.65 4.58
C PHE A 333 8.47 11.08 4.82
N ARG A 334 9.74 11.35 4.56
CA ARG A 334 10.27 12.71 4.59
C ARG A 334 9.82 13.52 3.37
N LEU A 335 9.83 12.91 2.19
CA LEU A 335 9.47 13.57 0.94
C LEU A 335 7.96 13.86 0.84
N GLN A 336 7.09 13.01 1.43
CA GLN A 336 5.63 13.19 1.39
C GLN A 336 5.19 14.58 1.86
N LYS A 337 5.88 15.14 2.87
CA LYS A 337 5.54 16.45 3.46
C LYS A 337 5.52 17.60 2.44
N LYS A 338 6.12 17.40 1.26
CA LYS A 338 6.23 18.42 0.22
C LYS A 338 5.10 18.40 -0.82
N TRP A 339 4.41 17.24 -0.97
CA TRP A 339 3.46 17.05 -2.07
C TRP A 339 2.16 16.35 -1.67
N VAL A 340 2.09 15.74 -0.51
CA VAL A 340 0.87 15.10 0.00
C VAL A 340 0.02 16.11 0.75
N HIS A 341 -1.24 16.25 0.33
CA HIS A 341 -2.21 17.15 0.92
C HIS A 341 -3.21 16.32 1.74
N TYR A 342 -3.17 16.48 3.06
CA TYR A 342 -4.17 15.92 3.94
C TYR A 342 -5.28 16.97 4.13
N VAL A 343 -6.48 16.66 3.69
CA VAL A 343 -7.68 17.51 3.79
C VAL A 343 -8.46 17.14 5.05
#